data_b0662ff364ea337dad7f7ff819d5dfa3
#
_entry.id   b0662ff364ea337dad7f7ff819d5dfa3
#
_cell.length_a   1.000
_cell.length_b   1.000
_cell.length_c   1.000
_cell.angle_alpha   90.00
_cell.angle_beta   90.00
_cell.angle_gamma   90.00
#
_symmetry.space_group_name_H-M   'P 1'
#
loop_
_entity.id
_entity.type
_entity.pdbx_description
1 polymer ?
#
loop_
_entity_poly.entity_id
_entity_poly.type
_entity_poly.pdbx_seq_one_letter_code
_entity_poly.pdbx_strand_id
1 'polypeptide(L)'
;MKKAFLTCFLLSLVLGSCSRSGRPDFEALDRALARQSVYDAQHDRMQDSLRTVSLYAGTDSIKWEAVYALETFFFYHDIDSCYATVREMLRLAGADDRQRRISESCQANILYRMDSLGVALHVLQQIDTVGLPEEALNIYCFAGYHIYRSLSQAHPEYIAEKRQIIDKWWRSDSTRIDCAFYHNEIFRQDGIANDAISQLKACTLKTPNDTAKAYYFLAKESLLDDDPESAIRYFTASAECDIRLSAKAYNALYELALLLFRTGDIERADRYMRITLQDAYSSHYESRYEDVIQSELEVMNVLLEQQKQKKRAYFITSIAVALLLAVAIISLFQLSRYSSRLNLSRRKLSEVSKIKDNFLAVYMEKCVDYLNKVDEYRSSLRHTVKQDGPEAVVAMLRRPSFADGEFDGLLTYFDTAFLGIFPDFVEKVNAHMQAPYQLEKPAEGQLSTELRILALIRMGISRRMKIAKVLNMSVTTVYSYHSLLQKHSLHPDSGFDRVIANL
;
A
#
# COMPACT_ATOMS: atom_id res chain seq x y z
N MET A 1 -29.61 -1.15 2.76
CA MET A 1 -28.59 -2.22 2.72
C MET A 1 -28.14 -2.60 1.30
N LYS A 2 -29.01 -2.84 0.32
CA LYS A 2 -28.61 -3.21 -1.07
C LYS A 2 -27.75 -2.14 -1.81
N LYS A 3 -27.92 -0.84 -1.56
CA LYS A 3 -27.13 0.24 -2.20
C LYS A 3 -25.73 0.38 -1.60
N ALA A 4 -25.51 0.09 -0.31
CA ALA A 4 -24.18 0.13 0.32
C ALA A 4 -23.30 -1.06 -0.11
N PHE A 5 -23.91 -2.22 -0.37
CA PHE A 5 -23.19 -3.40 -0.86
C PHE A 5 -22.74 -3.24 -2.31
N LEU A 6 -23.54 -2.56 -3.14
CA LEU A 6 -23.22 -2.29 -4.54
C LEU A 6 -22.10 -1.24 -4.70
N THR A 7 -22.04 -0.25 -3.78
CA THR A 7 -20.97 0.76 -3.77
C THR A 7 -19.64 0.19 -3.30
N CYS A 8 -19.62 -0.71 -2.30
CA CYS A 8 -18.40 -1.41 -1.90
C CYS A 8 -17.89 -2.37 -2.99
N PHE A 9 -18.79 -3.04 -3.71
CA PHE A 9 -18.42 -3.93 -4.82
C PHE A 9 -17.91 -3.17 -6.05
N LEU A 10 -18.44 -1.98 -6.33
CA LEU A 10 -17.95 -1.10 -7.39
C LEU A 10 -16.62 -0.42 -7.03
N LEU A 11 -16.38 -0.08 -5.75
CA LEU A 11 -15.08 0.44 -5.30
C LEU A 11 -13.98 -0.64 -5.38
N SER A 12 -14.27 -1.91 -5.12
CA SER A 12 -13.30 -3.00 -5.27
C SER A 12 -12.96 -3.30 -6.74
N LEU A 13 -13.87 -3.01 -7.69
CA LEU A 13 -13.63 -3.15 -9.13
C LEU A 13 -12.81 -1.98 -9.73
N VAL A 14 -12.89 -0.78 -9.14
CA VAL A 14 -12.13 0.40 -9.60
C VAL A 14 -10.68 0.37 -9.09
N LEU A 15 -10.41 -0.24 -7.95
CA LEU A 15 -9.04 -0.44 -7.44
C LEU A 15 -8.27 -1.57 -8.15
N GLY A 16 -8.93 -2.39 -8.97
CA GLY A 16 -8.30 -3.44 -9.79
C GLY A 16 -7.80 -3.00 -11.16
N SER A 17 -7.98 -1.73 -11.53
CA SER A 17 -7.59 -1.18 -12.83
C SER A 17 -6.34 -0.29 -12.76
N CYS A 18 -5.38 -0.59 -11.87
CA CYS A 18 -4.03 -0.02 -11.99
C CYS A 18 -3.27 -0.79 -13.07
N SER A 19 -3.10 -0.13 -14.19
CA SER A 19 -2.17 -0.30 -15.31
C SER A 19 -1.28 -1.55 -15.27
N ARG A 20 -1.55 -2.49 -16.17
CA ARG A 20 -0.69 -3.63 -16.54
C ARG A 20 0.55 -3.22 -17.34
N SER A 21 0.94 -1.98 -17.39
CA SER A 21 2.14 -1.50 -18.07
C SER A 21 3.29 -1.41 -17.08
N GLY A 22 4.06 -2.51 -16.96
CA GLY A 22 5.32 -2.49 -16.22
C GLY A 22 5.59 -3.66 -15.28
N ARG A 23 4.76 -4.70 -15.23
CA ARG A 23 5.13 -5.89 -14.43
C ARG A 23 6.34 -6.57 -15.07
N PRO A 24 7.38 -6.90 -14.28
CA PRO A 24 8.53 -7.64 -14.77
C PRO A 24 8.05 -8.93 -15.45
N ASP A 25 8.56 -9.19 -16.66
CA ASP A 25 8.26 -10.43 -17.37
C ASP A 25 9.11 -11.57 -16.81
N PHE A 26 8.56 -12.33 -15.88
CA PHE A 26 9.22 -13.50 -15.32
C PHE A 26 9.15 -14.74 -16.24
N GLU A 27 8.38 -14.70 -17.32
CA GLU A 27 8.19 -15.89 -18.18
C GLU A 27 9.48 -16.36 -18.83
N ALA A 28 10.35 -15.43 -19.23
CA ALA A 28 11.62 -15.78 -19.83
C ALA A 28 12.54 -16.50 -18.82
N LEU A 29 12.62 -15.99 -17.60
CA LEU A 29 13.37 -16.61 -16.50
C LEU A 29 12.78 -17.96 -16.11
N ASP A 30 11.46 -18.05 -15.94
CA ASP A 30 10.79 -19.32 -15.60
C ASP A 30 10.99 -20.39 -16.69
N ARG A 31 10.98 -19.98 -17.99
CA ARG A 31 11.32 -20.89 -19.10
C ARG A 31 12.80 -21.31 -19.09
N ALA A 32 13.71 -20.39 -18.72
CA ALA A 32 15.11 -20.73 -18.59
C ALA A 32 15.36 -21.73 -17.46
N LEU A 33 14.74 -21.49 -16.29
CA LEU A 33 14.76 -22.40 -15.14
C LEU A 33 14.23 -23.80 -15.50
N ALA A 34 13.13 -23.87 -16.23
CA ALA A 34 12.57 -25.15 -16.67
C ALA A 34 13.50 -25.92 -17.65
N ARG A 35 14.47 -25.23 -18.28
CA ARG A 35 15.47 -25.79 -19.18
C ARG A 35 16.88 -25.85 -18.60
N GLN A 36 17.04 -25.58 -17.33
CA GLN A 36 18.34 -25.52 -16.66
C GLN A 36 19.17 -26.78 -16.91
N SER A 37 18.59 -27.98 -16.79
CA SER A 37 19.28 -29.23 -17.07
C SER A 37 19.84 -29.36 -18.50
N VAL A 38 19.20 -28.71 -19.47
CA VAL A 38 19.69 -28.68 -20.86
C VAL A 38 20.93 -27.79 -20.97
N TYR A 39 20.92 -26.64 -20.31
CA TYR A 39 22.08 -25.74 -20.29
C TYR A 39 23.24 -26.36 -19.53
N ASP A 40 22.97 -27.00 -18.38
CA ASP A 40 23.97 -27.74 -17.61
C ASP A 40 24.62 -28.86 -18.47
N ALA A 41 23.83 -29.65 -19.19
CA ALA A 41 24.35 -30.67 -20.07
C ALA A 41 25.15 -30.11 -21.29
N GLN A 42 24.83 -28.90 -21.76
CA GLN A 42 25.63 -28.21 -22.78
C GLN A 42 26.95 -27.74 -22.19
N HIS A 43 26.94 -27.20 -21.00
CA HIS A 43 28.07 -26.80 -20.23
C HIS A 43 29.04 -27.98 -20.00
N ASP A 44 28.53 -29.10 -19.50
CA ASP A 44 29.35 -30.31 -19.27
C ASP A 44 30.05 -30.80 -20.53
N ARG A 45 29.36 -30.79 -21.68
CA ARG A 45 29.97 -31.14 -22.98
C ARG A 45 31.08 -30.18 -23.38
N MET A 46 30.95 -28.88 -23.14
CA MET A 46 32.01 -27.90 -23.41
C MET A 46 33.19 -28.14 -22.48
N GLN A 47 32.95 -28.43 -21.22
CA GLN A 47 33.98 -28.78 -20.24
C GLN A 47 34.78 -30.01 -20.69
N ASP A 48 34.09 -31.08 -21.10
CA ASP A 48 34.75 -32.29 -21.61
C ASP A 48 35.58 -32.04 -22.87
N SER A 49 35.09 -31.18 -23.75
CA SER A 49 35.83 -30.75 -24.93
C SER A 49 37.13 -30.00 -24.55
N LEU A 50 37.05 -29.04 -23.63
CA LEU A 50 38.23 -28.28 -23.15
C LEU A 50 39.23 -29.20 -22.43
N ARG A 51 38.77 -30.13 -21.61
CA ARG A 51 39.60 -31.17 -20.95
C ARG A 51 40.33 -32.02 -22.00
N THR A 52 39.61 -32.43 -23.04
CA THR A 52 40.20 -33.22 -24.13
C THR A 52 41.31 -32.43 -24.84
N VAL A 53 41.05 -31.17 -25.16
CA VAL A 53 42.10 -30.29 -25.77
C VAL A 53 43.33 -30.17 -24.86
N SER A 54 43.11 -29.98 -23.55
CA SER A 54 44.20 -29.90 -22.57
C SER A 54 45.02 -31.21 -22.48
N LEU A 55 44.36 -32.37 -22.58
CA LEU A 55 45.04 -33.68 -22.52
C LEU A 55 45.92 -33.98 -23.78
N TYR A 56 45.46 -33.55 -24.95
CA TYR A 56 46.14 -33.84 -26.21
C TYR A 56 46.99 -32.66 -26.75
N ALA A 57 47.18 -31.61 -25.93
CA ALA A 57 48.00 -30.48 -26.31
C ALA A 57 49.47 -30.90 -26.52
N GLY A 58 50.05 -30.51 -27.65
CA GLY A 58 51.42 -30.91 -28.03
C GLY A 58 52.54 -30.16 -27.33
N THR A 59 52.23 -29.02 -26.68
CA THR A 59 53.20 -28.21 -25.91
C THR A 59 52.58 -27.67 -24.64
N ASP A 60 53.42 -27.38 -23.63
CA ASP A 60 52.95 -26.81 -22.37
C ASP A 60 52.25 -25.47 -22.57
N SER A 61 52.67 -24.66 -23.54
CA SER A 61 52.01 -23.38 -23.82
C SER A 61 50.58 -23.57 -24.37
N ILE A 62 50.38 -24.51 -25.31
CA ILE A 62 49.03 -24.81 -25.83
C ILE A 62 48.17 -25.44 -24.73
N LYS A 63 48.78 -26.30 -23.91
CA LYS A 63 48.10 -26.88 -22.74
C LYS A 63 47.68 -25.82 -21.76
N TRP A 64 48.55 -24.83 -21.51
CA TRP A 64 48.23 -23.71 -20.60
C TRP A 64 47.01 -22.92 -21.10
N GLU A 65 46.91 -22.58 -22.40
CA GLU A 65 45.76 -21.86 -22.95
C GLU A 65 44.45 -22.66 -22.77
N ALA A 66 44.49 -24.00 -22.97
CA ALA A 66 43.33 -24.84 -22.75
C ALA A 66 42.92 -24.91 -21.24
N VAL A 67 43.93 -24.97 -20.36
CA VAL A 67 43.72 -24.97 -18.92
C VAL A 67 43.22 -23.61 -18.43
N TYR A 68 43.71 -22.50 -19.01
CA TYR A 68 43.18 -21.15 -18.72
C TYR A 68 41.69 -21.00 -19.15
N ALA A 69 41.36 -21.56 -20.34
CA ALA A 69 39.93 -21.60 -20.74
C ALA A 69 39.06 -22.42 -19.76
N LEU A 70 39.60 -23.52 -19.20
CA LEU A 70 38.94 -24.30 -18.15
C LEU A 70 38.80 -23.51 -16.84
N GLU A 71 39.83 -22.72 -16.46
CA GLU A 71 39.74 -21.85 -15.28
C GLU A 71 38.57 -20.87 -15.39
N THR A 72 38.52 -20.14 -16.53
CA THR A 72 37.41 -19.20 -16.81
C THR A 72 36.03 -19.90 -16.77
N PHE A 73 36.01 -21.15 -17.24
CA PHE A 73 34.84 -22.00 -17.28
C PHE A 73 34.38 -22.43 -15.87
N PHE A 74 35.31 -22.89 -15.01
CA PHE A 74 35.00 -23.29 -13.63
C PHE A 74 34.72 -22.13 -12.68
N PHE A 75 35.22 -20.94 -13.03
CA PHE A 75 35.17 -19.78 -12.14
C PHE A 75 33.79 -19.48 -11.56
N TYR A 76 32.69 -19.75 -12.27
CA TYR A 76 31.32 -19.55 -11.82
C TYR A 76 30.58 -20.86 -11.50
N HIS A 77 31.28 -22.02 -11.54
CA HIS A 77 30.62 -23.32 -11.44
C HIS A 77 31.09 -24.16 -10.28
N ASP A 78 32.40 -24.30 -10.09
CA ASP A 78 33.00 -25.18 -9.10
C ASP A 78 34.34 -24.60 -8.66
N ILE A 79 34.39 -24.13 -7.44
CA ILE A 79 35.55 -23.44 -6.87
C ILE A 79 36.75 -24.36 -6.70
N ASP A 80 36.52 -25.64 -6.35
CA ASP A 80 37.60 -26.62 -6.19
C ASP A 80 38.28 -26.99 -7.50
N SER A 81 37.45 -27.24 -8.53
CA SER A 81 37.95 -27.47 -9.89
C SER A 81 38.67 -26.23 -10.43
N CYS A 82 38.15 -25.03 -10.16
CA CYS A 82 38.83 -23.78 -10.55
C CYS A 82 40.20 -23.67 -9.88
N TYR A 83 40.29 -23.90 -8.58
CA TYR A 83 41.55 -23.87 -7.83
C TYR A 83 42.56 -24.90 -8.35
N ALA A 84 42.13 -26.13 -8.57
CA ALA A 84 42.96 -27.17 -9.18
C ALA A 84 43.51 -26.76 -10.56
N THR A 85 42.66 -26.12 -11.38
CA THR A 85 43.00 -25.61 -12.68
C THR A 85 44.06 -24.47 -12.60
N VAL A 86 43.89 -23.52 -11.70
CA VAL A 86 44.87 -22.45 -11.45
C VAL A 86 46.22 -23.01 -11.02
N ARG A 87 46.25 -24.04 -10.17
CA ARG A 87 47.50 -24.71 -9.80
C ARG A 87 48.21 -25.34 -11.00
N GLU A 88 47.45 -25.95 -11.91
CA GLU A 88 48.01 -26.50 -13.16
C GLU A 88 48.51 -25.37 -14.10
N MET A 89 47.80 -24.23 -14.19
CA MET A 89 48.26 -23.04 -14.93
C MET A 89 49.63 -22.56 -14.43
N LEU A 90 49.81 -22.41 -13.10
CA LEU A 90 51.07 -22.01 -12.49
C LEU A 90 52.19 -23.00 -12.80
N ARG A 91 51.91 -24.30 -12.80
CA ARG A 91 52.89 -25.32 -13.15
C ARG A 91 53.31 -25.26 -14.64
N LEU A 92 52.37 -25.03 -15.55
CA LEU A 92 52.57 -24.99 -17.00
C LEU A 92 53.18 -23.70 -17.50
N ALA A 93 52.95 -22.57 -16.82
CA ALA A 93 53.45 -21.25 -17.19
C ALA A 93 55.00 -21.19 -17.32
N GLY A 94 55.70 -21.99 -16.48
CA GLY A 94 57.16 -22.11 -16.56
C GLY A 94 57.88 -20.74 -16.54
N ALA A 95 58.66 -20.48 -17.61
CA ALA A 95 59.38 -19.21 -17.76
C ALA A 95 58.61 -18.16 -18.58
N ASP A 96 57.42 -18.47 -19.09
CA ASP A 96 56.58 -17.50 -19.81
C ASP A 96 56.00 -16.47 -18.84
N ASP A 97 56.46 -15.23 -18.94
CA ASP A 97 56.11 -14.15 -18.04
C ASP A 97 54.64 -13.76 -18.14
N ARG A 98 54.06 -13.76 -19.33
CA ARG A 98 52.61 -13.49 -19.53
C ARG A 98 51.77 -14.55 -18.85
N GLN A 99 52.03 -15.83 -19.13
CA GLN A 99 51.28 -16.95 -18.59
C GLN A 99 51.39 -17.02 -17.08
N ARG A 100 52.60 -16.76 -16.52
CA ARG A 100 52.82 -16.73 -15.08
C ARG A 100 52.02 -15.65 -14.40
N ARG A 101 52.06 -14.39 -14.85
CA ARG A 101 51.37 -13.26 -14.24
C ARG A 101 49.84 -13.39 -14.31
N ILE A 102 49.30 -13.95 -15.39
CA ILE A 102 47.89 -14.30 -15.48
C ILE A 102 47.53 -15.34 -14.42
N SER A 103 48.37 -16.41 -14.32
CA SER A 103 48.12 -17.51 -13.36
C SER A 103 48.18 -17.03 -11.91
N GLU A 104 49.15 -16.15 -11.56
CA GLU A 104 49.27 -15.54 -10.24
C GLU A 104 48.06 -14.64 -9.91
N SER A 105 47.58 -13.88 -10.91
CA SER A 105 46.35 -13.05 -10.74
C SER A 105 45.13 -13.90 -10.54
N CYS A 106 44.95 -15.00 -11.27
CA CYS A 106 43.91 -15.99 -11.07
C CYS A 106 44.02 -16.64 -9.66
N GLN A 107 45.26 -16.92 -9.19
CA GLN A 107 45.51 -17.49 -7.88
C GLN A 107 45.03 -16.55 -6.76
N ALA A 108 45.37 -15.28 -6.82
CA ALA A 108 44.88 -14.30 -5.82
C ALA A 108 43.35 -14.22 -5.83
N ASN A 109 42.73 -14.25 -7.03
CA ASN A 109 41.27 -14.19 -7.15
C ASN A 109 40.56 -15.42 -6.60
N ILE A 110 41.04 -16.63 -6.92
CA ILE A 110 40.40 -17.86 -6.43
C ILE A 110 40.60 -18.05 -4.94
N LEU A 111 41.75 -17.71 -4.39
CA LEU A 111 42.03 -17.75 -2.95
C LEU A 111 41.11 -16.80 -2.16
N TYR A 112 40.86 -15.61 -2.69
CA TYR A 112 39.87 -14.71 -2.15
C TYR A 112 38.48 -15.38 -2.07
N ARG A 113 38.06 -16.02 -3.17
CA ARG A 113 36.76 -16.69 -3.24
C ARG A 113 36.62 -17.92 -2.36
N MET A 114 37.76 -18.55 -2.01
CA MET A 114 37.86 -19.64 -1.01
C MET A 114 37.98 -19.12 0.43
N ASP A 115 37.66 -17.86 0.66
CA ASP A 115 37.77 -17.17 1.95
C ASP A 115 39.16 -17.20 2.61
N SER A 116 40.18 -17.47 1.80
CA SER A 116 41.60 -17.49 2.26
C SER A 116 42.23 -16.10 2.12
N LEU A 117 41.60 -15.10 2.75
CA LEU A 117 41.85 -13.67 2.56
C LEU A 117 43.33 -13.28 2.79
N GLY A 118 43.94 -13.80 3.87
CA GLY A 118 45.37 -13.51 4.18
C GLY A 118 46.32 -14.07 3.14
N VAL A 119 46.06 -15.29 2.64
CA VAL A 119 46.87 -15.90 1.58
C VAL A 119 46.66 -15.19 0.24
N ALA A 120 45.40 -14.83 -0.07
CA ALA A 120 45.08 -14.07 -1.28
C ALA A 120 45.80 -12.71 -1.30
N LEU A 121 45.82 -11.98 -0.18
CA LEU A 121 46.55 -10.72 -0.03
C LEU A 121 48.06 -10.93 -0.25
N HIS A 122 48.64 -11.96 0.36
CA HIS A 122 50.06 -12.26 0.19
C HIS A 122 50.41 -12.50 -1.26
N VAL A 123 49.64 -13.33 -1.97
CA VAL A 123 49.85 -13.58 -3.41
C VAL A 123 49.71 -12.29 -4.21
N LEU A 124 48.65 -11.51 -3.96
CA LEU A 124 48.38 -10.25 -4.67
C LEU A 124 49.54 -9.26 -4.54
N GLN A 125 50.17 -9.14 -3.36
CA GLN A 125 51.27 -8.23 -3.08
C GLN A 125 52.60 -8.66 -3.74
N GLN A 126 52.73 -9.93 -4.10
CA GLN A 126 53.92 -10.44 -4.77
C GLN A 126 53.89 -10.27 -6.29
N ILE A 127 52.71 -9.97 -6.88
CA ILE A 127 52.59 -9.78 -8.32
C ILE A 127 53.29 -8.49 -8.73
N ASP A 128 54.31 -8.62 -9.61
CA ASP A 128 54.88 -7.43 -10.23
C ASP A 128 53.86 -6.78 -11.18
N THR A 129 53.49 -5.56 -10.83
CA THR A 129 52.46 -4.80 -11.59
C THR A 129 53.02 -3.95 -12.71
N VAL A 130 54.35 -3.96 -12.93
CA VAL A 130 55.02 -3.21 -14.03
C VAL A 130 54.82 -3.97 -15.33
N GLY A 131 54.16 -3.35 -16.30
CA GLY A 131 53.92 -3.97 -17.63
C GLY A 131 53.03 -5.22 -17.58
N LEU A 132 52.09 -5.28 -16.63
CA LEU A 132 51.13 -6.38 -16.59
C LEU A 132 50.33 -6.47 -17.91
N PRO A 133 50.19 -7.69 -18.48
CA PRO A 133 49.27 -7.90 -19.59
C PRO A 133 47.85 -7.43 -19.23
N GLU A 134 47.11 -6.91 -20.21
CA GLU A 134 45.75 -6.40 -19.97
C GLU A 134 44.86 -7.42 -19.26
N GLU A 135 44.92 -8.69 -19.67
CA GLU A 135 44.18 -9.79 -19.06
C GLU A 135 44.53 -9.96 -17.58
N ALA A 136 45.85 -10.04 -17.27
CA ALA A 136 46.36 -10.16 -15.91
C ALA A 136 45.98 -8.93 -15.04
N LEU A 137 46.08 -7.73 -15.62
CA LEU A 137 45.72 -6.48 -14.94
C LEU A 137 44.26 -6.45 -14.54
N ASN A 138 43.37 -6.90 -15.43
CA ASN A 138 41.95 -6.95 -15.13
C ASN A 138 41.64 -7.92 -13.98
N ILE A 139 42.22 -9.11 -14.00
CA ILE A 139 42.03 -10.12 -12.92
C ILE A 139 42.65 -9.62 -11.60
N TYR A 140 43.86 -9.04 -11.69
CA TYR A 140 44.59 -8.44 -10.56
C TYR A 140 43.73 -7.33 -9.90
N CYS A 141 43.20 -6.38 -10.68
CA CYS A 141 42.41 -5.28 -10.15
C CYS A 141 41.10 -5.77 -9.57
N PHE A 142 40.44 -6.73 -10.22
CA PHE A 142 39.22 -7.35 -9.67
C PHE A 142 39.49 -8.04 -8.32
N ALA A 143 40.49 -8.91 -8.27
CA ALA A 143 40.88 -9.60 -7.03
C ALA A 143 41.30 -8.61 -5.95
N GLY A 144 42.16 -7.66 -6.29
CA GLY A 144 42.67 -6.65 -5.37
C GLY A 144 41.57 -5.78 -4.77
N TYR A 145 40.62 -5.33 -5.60
CA TYR A 145 39.47 -4.58 -5.10
C TYR A 145 38.69 -5.37 -4.05
N HIS A 146 38.37 -6.62 -4.33
CA HIS A 146 37.59 -7.45 -3.43
C HIS A 146 38.37 -7.81 -2.15
N ILE A 147 39.64 -8.14 -2.26
CA ILE A 147 40.51 -8.41 -1.12
C ILE A 147 40.57 -7.18 -0.20
N TYR A 148 40.92 -6.01 -0.75
CA TYR A 148 41.04 -4.78 0.05
C TYR A 148 39.69 -4.28 0.56
N ARG A 149 38.60 -4.50 -0.18
CA ARG A 149 37.24 -4.20 0.28
C ARG A 149 36.88 -5.01 1.54
N SER A 150 37.17 -6.33 1.51
CA SER A 150 36.91 -7.21 2.67
C SER A 150 37.78 -6.84 3.86
N LEU A 151 39.07 -6.60 3.64
CA LEU A 151 40.00 -6.18 4.69
C LEU A 151 39.63 -4.82 5.28
N SER A 152 39.19 -3.86 4.46
CA SER A 152 38.91 -2.50 4.92
C SER A 152 37.69 -2.40 5.85
N GLN A 153 36.90 -3.46 5.99
CA GLN A 153 35.81 -3.54 6.97
C GLN A 153 36.33 -3.62 8.41
N ALA A 154 37.41 -4.41 8.61
CA ALA A 154 38.04 -4.58 9.93
C ALA A 154 39.29 -3.70 10.10
N HIS A 155 39.94 -3.31 8.99
CA HIS A 155 41.21 -2.66 8.91
C HIS A 155 41.17 -1.43 7.99
N PRO A 156 40.80 -0.24 8.52
CA PRO A 156 40.64 0.99 7.71
C PRO A 156 41.89 1.42 6.93
N GLU A 157 43.08 0.96 7.31
CA GLU A 157 44.34 1.22 6.61
C GLU A 157 44.30 0.72 5.16
N TYR A 158 43.48 -0.28 4.82
CA TYR A 158 43.36 -0.80 3.44
C TYR A 158 42.41 0.00 2.53
N ILE A 159 41.79 1.06 3.03
CA ILE A 159 40.93 1.94 2.21
C ILE A 159 41.72 2.62 1.10
N ALA A 160 42.98 3.02 1.39
CA ALA A 160 43.84 3.68 0.41
C ALA A 160 44.23 2.73 -0.73
N GLU A 161 44.59 1.49 -0.41
CA GLU A 161 44.94 0.46 -1.38
C GLU A 161 43.75 0.10 -2.27
N LYS A 162 42.56 -0.04 -1.67
CA LYS A 162 41.32 -0.25 -2.42
C LYS A 162 41.10 0.84 -3.47
N ARG A 163 41.31 2.12 -3.09
CA ARG A 163 41.15 3.25 -4.00
C ARG A 163 42.19 3.22 -5.12
N GLN A 164 43.48 2.98 -4.79
CA GLN A 164 44.57 2.92 -5.76
C GLN A 164 44.32 1.83 -6.81
N ILE A 165 43.81 0.67 -6.42
CA ILE A 165 43.46 -0.44 -7.32
C ILE A 165 42.37 0.01 -8.30
N ILE A 166 41.30 0.64 -7.83
CA ILE A 166 40.22 1.11 -8.70
C ILE A 166 40.70 2.22 -9.64
N ASP A 167 41.48 3.17 -9.16
CA ASP A 167 42.04 4.24 -9.99
C ASP A 167 42.96 3.66 -11.08
N LYS A 168 43.78 2.65 -10.74
CA LYS A 168 44.62 1.96 -11.70
C LYS A 168 43.78 1.25 -12.77
N TRP A 169 42.72 0.56 -12.37
CA TRP A 169 41.81 -0.14 -13.27
C TRP A 169 41.09 0.84 -14.20
N TRP A 170 40.51 1.91 -13.64
CA TRP A 170 39.82 2.95 -14.38
C TRP A 170 40.67 3.62 -15.44
N ARG A 171 41.93 3.89 -15.12
CA ARG A 171 42.89 4.44 -16.12
C ARG A 171 43.26 3.45 -17.22
N SER A 172 43.15 2.16 -16.98
CA SER A 172 43.47 1.14 -17.97
C SER A 172 42.31 0.89 -18.94
N ASP A 173 41.12 0.69 -18.43
CA ASP A 173 39.91 0.47 -19.25
C ASP A 173 38.64 0.85 -18.48
N SER A 174 38.22 2.10 -18.61
CA SER A 174 36.98 2.65 -17.99
C SER A 174 35.69 2.12 -18.65
N THR A 175 35.79 1.42 -19.77
CA THR A 175 34.61 0.88 -20.47
C THR A 175 34.19 -0.50 -20.00
N ARG A 176 34.94 -1.11 -19.10
CA ARG A 176 34.61 -2.41 -18.50
C ARG A 176 33.52 -2.26 -17.46
N ILE A 177 32.56 -3.13 -17.54
CA ILE A 177 31.37 -3.08 -16.67
C ILE A 177 31.71 -3.23 -15.17
N ASP A 178 32.59 -4.15 -14.81
CA ASP A 178 33.06 -4.34 -13.44
C ASP A 178 33.73 -3.09 -12.89
N CYS A 179 34.68 -2.54 -13.70
CA CYS A 179 35.44 -1.36 -13.34
C CYS A 179 34.52 -0.15 -13.10
N ALA A 180 33.59 0.10 -14.03
CA ALA A 180 32.64 1.21 -13.93
C ALA A 180 31.77 1.11 -12.68
N PHE A 181 31.28 -0.09 -12.36
CA PHE A 181 30.45 -0.30 -11.17
C PHE A 181 31.20 0.00 -9.87
N TYR A 182 32.40 -0.58 -9.68
CA TYR A 182 33.15 -0.37 -8.45
C TYR A 182 33.74 1.03 -8.32
N HIS A 183 34.06 1.68 -9.46
CA HIS A 183 34.44 3.09 -9.47
C HIS A 183 33.28 4.00 -9.02
N ASN A 184 32.08 3.74 -9.47
CA ASN A 184 30.88 4.44 -9.01
C ASN A 184 30.60 4.22 -7.50
N GLU A 185 30.90 3.03 -6.98
CA GLU A 185 30.81 2.76 -5.54
C GLU A 185 31.76 3.68 -4.74
N ILE A 186 32.99 3.89 -5.21
CA ILE A 186 33.95 4.82 -4.58
C ILE A 186 33.41 6.27 -4.63
N PHE A 187 32.93 6.73 -5.77
CA PHE A 187 32.35 8.08 -5.90
C PHE A 187 31.22 8.30 -4.92
N ARG A 188 30.36 7.34 -4.77
CA ARG A 188 29.25 7.40 -3.82
C ARG A 188 29.71 7.47 -2.35
N GLN A 189 30.76 6.70 -2.01
CA GLN A 189 31.37 6.79 -0.67
C GLN A 189 31.97 8.16 -0.39
N ASP A 190 32.42 8.87 -1.44
CA ASP A 190 32.97 10.23 -1.35
C ASP A 190 31.88 11.32 -1.42
N GLY A 191 30.60 10.95 -1.54
CA GLY A 191 29.50 11.90 -1.69
C GLY A 191 29.48 12.61 -3.06
N ILE A 192 30.17 12.07 -4.06
CA ILE A 192 30.22 12.63 -5.42
C ILE A 192 29.00 12.11 -6.20
N ALA A 193 28.12 13.02 -6.58
CA ALA A 193 26.99 12.67 -7.43
C ALA A 193 27.46 12.30 -8.85
N ASN A 194 27.03 11.15 -9.36
CA ASN A 194 27.26 10.71 -10.72
C ASN A 194 26.05 9.98 -11.28
N ASP A 195 25.93 9.94 -12.60
CA ASP A 195 24.91 9.13 -13.28
C ASP A 195 25.46 7.73 -13.54
N ALA A 196 25.48 6.91 -12.50
CA ALA A 196 25.99 5.55 -12.52
C ALA A 196 25.27 4.68 -13.55
N ILE A 197 23.94 4.81 -13.67
CA ILE A 197 23.13 4.03 -14.62
C ILE A 197 23.52 4.33 -16.07
N SER A 198 23.68 5.61 -16.43
CA SER A 198 24.11 5.98 -17.79
C SER A 198 25.53 5.51 -18.09
N GLN A 199 26.44 5.59 -17.11
CA GLN A 199 27.79 5.07 -17.26
C GLN A 199 27.85 3.56 -17.50
N LEU A 200 27.07 2.79 -16.70
CA LEU A 200 26.98 1.34 -16.88
C LEU A 200 26.38 0.95 -18.24
N LYS A 201 25.37 1.68 -18.72
CA LYS A 201 24.79 1.47 -20.05
C LYS A 201 25.73 1.80 -21.19
N ALA A 202 26.72 2.66 -20.98
CA ALA A 202 27.72 3.02 -21.96
C ALA A 202 28.91 2.03 -22.01
N CYS A 203 28.98 1.08 -21.06
CA CYS A 203 30.05 0.09 -21.03
C CYS A 203 30.04 -0.86 -22.23
N THR A 204 31.20 -1.33 -22.63
CA THR A 204 31.36 -2.32 -23.70
C THR A 204 31.17 -3.73 -23.16
N LEU A 205 30.17 -4.44 -23.66
CA LEU A 205 29.88 -5.83 -23.29
C LEU A 205 30.53 -6.76 -24.32
N LYS A 206 31.63 -7.42 -23.95
CA LYS A 206 32.42 -8.29 -24.82
C LYS A 206 31.96 -9.75 -24.81
N THR A 207 31.35 -10.17 -23.70
CA THR A 207 30.95 -11.56 -23.47
C THR A 207 29.48 -11.65 -22.97
N PRO A 208 28.81 -12.80 -23.10
CA PRO A 208 27.51 -13.02 -22.49
C PRO A 208 27.52 -12.82 -20.96
N ASN A 209 28.64 -13.13 -20.32
CA ASN A 209 28.83 -12.91 -18.89
C ASN A 209 28.87 -11.41 -18.52
N ASP A 210 29.48 -10.56 -19.38
CA ASP A 210 29.43 -9.10 -19.19
C ASP A 210 28.00 -8.58 -19.28
N THR A 211 27.14 -9.19 -20.11
CA THR A 211 25.72 -8.86 -20.21
C THR A 211 24.99 -9.21 -18.91
N ALA A 212 25.23 -10.40 -18.35
CA ALA A 212 24.66 -10.80 -17.08
C ALA A 212 25.06 -9.83 -15.95
N LYS A 213 26.37 -9.49 -15.87
CA LYS A 213 26.91 -8.53 -14.91
C LYS A 213 26.34 -7.13 -15.10
N ALA A 214 26.20 -6.67 -16.33
CA ALA A 214 25.63 -5.35 -16.62
C ALA A 214 24.20 -5.23 -16.06
N TYR A 215 23.36 -6.23 -16.30
CA TYR A 215 22.03 -6.26 -15.70
C TYR A 215 22.07 -6.33 -14.18
N TYR A 216 22.98 -7.13 -13.60
CA TYR A 216 23.14 -7.20 -12.15
C TYR A 216 23.49 -5.83 -11.54
N PHE A 217 24.48 -5.13 -12.12
CA PHE A 217 24.92 -3.83 -11.62
C PHE A 217 23.86 -2.74 -11.83
N LEU A 218 23.17 -2.76 -12.98
CA LEU A 218 22.03 -1.86 -13.18
C LEU A 218 20.91 -2.09 -12.16
N ALA A 219 20.68 -3.33 -11.77
CA ALA A 219 19.72 -3.65 -10.71
C ALA A 219 20.17 -3.09 -9.36
N LYS A 220 21.46 -3.25 -9.02
CA LYS A 220 22.02 -2.70 -7.76
C LYS A 220 21.92 -1.18 -7.72
N GLU A 221 22.24 -0.49 -8.82
CA GLU A 221 22.08 0.98 -8.90
C GLU A 221 20.62 1.40 -8.80
N SER A 222 19.70 0.70 -9.47
CA SER A 222 18.27 0.99 -9.37
C SER A 222 17.75 0.86 -7.92
N LEU A 223 18.27 -0.08 -7.12
CA LEU A 223 17.93 -0.18 -5.71
C LEU A 223 18.43 1.01 -4.90
N LEU A 224 19.59 1.57 -5.24
CA LEU A 224 20.14 2.75 -4.57
C LEU A 224 19.36 4.02 -4.92
N ASP A 225 18.76 4.05 -6.12
CA ASP A 225 17.87 5.12 -6.58
C ASP A 225 16.41 4.94 -6.10
N ASP A 226 16.15 3.98 -5.19
CA ASP A 226 14.81 3.64 -4.67
C ASP A 226 13.81 3.24 -5.76
N ASP A 227 14.30 2.59 -6.84
CA ASP A 227 13.49 2.04 -7.94
C ASP A 227 13.49 0.49 -7.92
N PRO A 228 12.70 -0.14 -7.04
CA PRO A 228 12.64 -1.59 -6.93
C PRO A 228 12.05 -2.25 -8.18
N GLU A 229 11.20 -1.57 -8.95
CA GLU A 229 10.62 -2.14 -10.17
C GLU A 229 11.67 -2.33 -11.26
N SER A 230 12.52 -1.34 -11.49
CA SER A 230 13.66 -1.46 -12.41
C SER A 230 14.64 -2.50 -11.91
N ALA A 231 14.93 -2.53 -10.61
CA ALA A 231 15.80 -3.52 -10.01
C ALA A 231 15.31 -4.95 -10.26
N ILE A 232 14.01 -5.23 -10.05
CA ILE A 232 13.41 -6.53 -10.34
C ILE A 232 13.57 -6.89 -11.82
N ARG A 233 13.31 -5.95 -12.76
CA ARG A 233 13.49 -6.20 -14.20
C ARG A 233 14.93 -6.57 -14.54
N TYR A 234 15.88 -5.82 -14.02
CA TYR A 234 17.29 -6.06 -14.30
C TYR A 234 17.82 -7.33 -13.62
N PHE A 235 17.46 -7.62 -12.36
CA PHE A 235 17.83 -8.88 -11.73
C PHE A 235 17.20 -10.09 -12.44
N THR A 236 15.97 -9.97 -12.94
CA THR A 236 15.32 -11.03 -13.74
C THR A 236 16.09 -11.31 -15.01
N ALA A 237 16.51 -10.26 -15.73
CA ALA A 237 17.31 -10.40 -16.95
C ALA A 237 18.71 -10.97 -16.67
N SER A 238 19.36 -10.53 -15.58
CA SER A 238 20.65 -11.07 -15.15
C SER A 238 20.55 -12.55 -14.79
N ALA A 239 19.56 -12.93 -13.97
CA ALA A 239 19.34 -14.31 -13.56
C ALA A 239 19.03 -15.22 -14.77
N GLU A 240 18.26 -14.75 -15.75
CA GLU A 240 18.03 -15.49 -17.00
C GLU A 240 19.35 -15.75 -17.75
N CYS A 241 20.22 -14.74 -17.86
CA CYS A 241 21.53 -14.90 -18.47
C CYS A 241 22.39 -15.91 -17.70
N ASP A 242 22.46 -15.81 -16.38
CA ASP A 242 23.22 -16.71 -15.53
C ASP A 242 22.77 -18.18 -15.72
N ILE A 243 21.47 -18.45 -15.73
CA ILE A 243 20.92 -19.79 -15.92
C ILE A 243 21.26 -20.33 -17.32
N ARG A 244 21.16 -19.51 -18.36
CA ARG A 244 21.53 -19.90 -19.73
C ARG A 244 23.02 -20.22 -19.88
N LEU A 245 23.85 -19.55 -19.10
CA LEU A 245 25.30 -19.77 -19.03
C LEU A 245 25.67 -20.91 -18.08
N SER A 246 24.66 -21.52 -17.42
CA SER A 246 24.87 -22.52 -16.37
C SER A 246 25.75 -22.01 -15.21
N ALA A 247 25.80 -20.70 -14.97
CA ALA A 247 26.58 -20.11 -13.89
C ALA A 247 25.91 -20.39 -12.54
N LYS A 248 26.53 -21.24 -11.71
CA LYS A 248 25.97 -21.66 -10.39
C LYS A 248 26.13 -20.60 -9.30
N ALA A 249 26.87 -19.55 -9.59
CA ALA A 249 27.12 -18.46 -8.64
C ALA A 249 25.97 -17.44 -8.50
N TYR A 250 24.78 -17.73 -8.90
CA TYR A 250 23.50 -16.97 -8.98
C TYR A 250 23.32 -15.78 -8.02
N ASN A 251 24.14 -14.74 -8.15
CA ASN A 251 23.95 -13.51 -7.39
C ASN A 251 22.61 -12.86 -7.71
N ALA A 252 22.27 -12.83 -8.99
CA ALA A 252 21.06 -12.16 -9.45
C ALA A 252 19.79 -12.86 -9.01
N LEU A 253 19.74 -14.19 -9.07
CA LEU A 253 18.56 -14.96 -8.64
C LEU A 253 18.34 -14.82 -7.13
N TYR A 254 19.42 -14.81 -6.34
CA TYR A 254 19.37 -14.60 -4.90
C TYR A 254 18.83 -13.22 -4.52
N GLU A 255 19.41 -12.17 -5.10
CA GLU A 255 18.98 -10.78 -4.85
C GLU A 255 17.52 -10.56 -5.32
N LEU A 256 17.16 -11.16 -6.46
CA LEU A 256 15.79 -11.16 -6.96
C LEU A 256 14.83 -11.81 -5.96
N ALA A 257 15.20 -12.97 -5.41
CA ALA A 257 14.39 -13.67 -4.43
C ALA A 257 14.16 -12.81 -3.17
N LEU A 258 15.23 -12.19 -2.65
CA LEU A 258 15.13 -11.26 -1.51
C LEU A 258 14.24 -10.05 -1.82
N LEU A 259 14.38 -9.47 -3.00
CA LEU A 259 13.59 -8.30 -3.39
C LEU A 259 12.12 -8.65 -3.60
N LEU A 260 11.82 -9.79 -4.24
CA LEU A 260 10.46 -10.30 -4.38
C LEU A 260 9.82 -10.59 -3.02
N PHE A 261 10.59 -11.12 -2.10
CA PHE A 261 10.14 -11.33 -0.73
C PHE A 261 9.74 -10.01 -0.06
N ARG A 262 10.58 -8.97 -0.15
CA ARG A 262 10.31 -7.63 0.41
C ARG A 262 9.11 -6.96 -0.24
N THR A 263 8.88 -7.21 -1.52
CA THR A 263 7.75 -6.66 -2.29
C THR A 263 6.48 -7.50 -2.19
N GLY A 264 6.52 -8.66 -1.51
CA GLY A 264 5.35 -9.47 -1.18
C GLY A 264 5.04 -10.61 -2.16
N ASP A 265 5.85 -10.84 -3.20
CA ASP A 265 5.73 -12.03 -4.07
C ASP A 265 6.46 -13.23 -3.45
N ILE A 266 5.83 -13.76 -2.39
CA ILE A 266 6.43 -14.80 -1.55
C ILE A 266 6.60 -16.12 -2.30
N GLU A 267 5.69 -16.44 -3.22
CA GLU A 267 5.71 -17.71 -3.96
C GLU A 267 6.93 -17.80 -4.87
N ARG A 268 7.22 -16.74 -5.63
CA ARG A 268 8.43 -16.69 -6.47
C ARG A 268 9.69 -16.58 -5.65
N ALA A 269 9.67 -15.78 -4.58
CA ALA A 269 10.80 -15.63 -3.68
C ALA A 269 11.25 -16.98 -3.10
N ASP A 270 10.34 -17.77 -2.55
CA ASP A 270 10.62 -19.11 -2.02
C ASP A 270 11.16 -20.06 -3.11
N ARG A 271 10.52 -20.07 -4.28
CA ARG A 271 10.96 -20.93 -5.40
C ARG A 271 12.37 -20.59 -5.86
N TYR A 272 12.69 -19.31 -6.05
CA TYR A 272 14.00 -18.87 -6.52
C TYR A 272 15.06 -19.05 -5.45
N MET A 273 14.73 -18.84 -4.18
CA MET A 273 15.65 -19.06 -3.06
C MET A 273 16.07 -20.54 -2.96
N ARG A 274 15.13 -21.49 -3.11
CA ARG A 274 15.44 -22.94 -3.10
C ARG A 274 16.40 -23.33 -4.23
N ILE A 275 16.23 -22.76 -5.43
CA ILE A 275 17.13 -23.01 -6.54
C ILE A 275 18.53 -22.49 -6.21
N THR A 276 18.61 -21.25 -5.70
CA THR A 276 19.88 -20.64 -5.29
C THR A 276 20.61 -21.46 -4.22
N LEU A 277 19.90 -22.00 -3.23
CA LEU A 277 20.47 -22.86 -2.20
C LEU A 277 21.01 -24.16 -2.77
N GLN A 278 20.23 -24.81 -3.64
CA GLN A 278 20.65 -26.06 -4.28
C GLN A 278 21.92 -25.86 -5.10
N ASP A 279 22.00 -24.75 -5.83
CA ASP A 279 23.15 -24.44 -6.67
C ASP A 279 24.38 -23.97 -5.85
N ALA A 280 24.16 -23.21 -4.77
CA ALA A 280 25.23 -22.86 -3.84
C ALA A 280 25.87 -24.11 -3.19
N TYR A 281 25.03 -25.06 -2.82
CA TYR A 281 25.51 -26.35 -2.26
C TYR A 281 26.32 -27.13 -3.30
N SER A 282 25.84 -27.22 -4.55
CA SER A 282 26.52 -28.00 -5.62
C SER A 282 27.81 -27.37 -6.13
N SER A 283 28.00 -26.07 -5.96
CA SER A 283 29.18 -25.32 -6.43
C SER A 283 30.33 -25.25 -5.44
N HIS A 284 30.20 -25.83 -4.26
CA HIS A 284 31.19 -25.84 -3.16
C HIS A 284 31.67 -24.45 -2.71
N TYR A 285 30.83 -23.43 -2.87
CA TYR A 285 31.08 -22.07 -2.39
C TYR A 285 30.73 -21.94 -0.91
N GLU A 286 31.63 -22.34 0.01
CA GLU A 286 31.37 -22.33 1.47
C GLU A 286 31.04 -20.95 2.01
N SER A 287 31.80 -19.92 1.65
CA SER A 287 31.56 -18.53 2.09
C SER A 287 30.18 -18.02 1.65
N ARG A 288 29.72 -18.45 0.48
CA ARG A 288 28.42 -18.10 -0.04
C ARG A 288 27.27 -18.86 0.61
N TYR A 289 27.53 -20.12 0.97
CA TYR A 289 26.56 -20.94 1.67
C TYR A 289 26.19 -20.34 3.00
N GLU A 290 27.15 -19.77 3.73
CA GLU A 290 26.91 -19.04 4.98
C GLU A 290 26.08 -17.78 4.75
N ASP A 291 26.40 -16.94 3.76
CA ASP A 291 25.65 -15.74 3.43
C ASP A 291 24.19 -16.07 3.02
N VAL A 292 24.00 -17.09 2.21
CA VAL A 292 22.66 -17.54 1.77
C VAL A 292 21.87 -18.11 2.94
N ILE A 293 22.49 -18.94 3.79
CA ILE A 293 21.81 -19.47 5.00
C ILE A 293 21.43 -18.35 5.97
N GLN A 294 22.33 -17.39 6.22
CA GLN A 294 22.00 -16.26 7.09
C GLN A 294 20.82 -15.45 6.54
N SER A 295 20.84 -15.18 5.26
CA SER A 295 19.74 -14.47 4.58
C SER A 295 18.45 -15.29 4.57
N GLU A 296 18.52 -16.61 4.40
CA GLU A 296 17.37 -17.50 4.49
C GLU A 296 16.78 -17.49 5.91
N LEU A 297 17.63 -17.49 6.94
CA LEU A 297 17.19 -17.35 8.32
C LEU A 297 16.48 -16.01 8.56
N GLU A 298 16.97 -14.92 7.99
CA GLU A 298 16.31 -13.61 8.04
C GLU A 298 14.95 -13.65 7.32
N VAL A 299 14.92 -14.19 6.11
CA VAL A 299 13.68 -14.37 5.32
C VAL A 299 12.68 -15.24 6.09
N MET A 300 13.16 -16.35 6.65
CA MET A 300 12.34 -17.27 7.45
C MET A 300 11.80 -16.58 8.71
N ASN A 301 12.62 -15.78 9.41
CA ASN A 301 12.20 -15.02 10.58
C ASN A 301 11.12 -13.97 10.21
N VAL A 302 11.31 -13.26 9.10
CA VAL A 302 10.31 -12.29 8.63
C VAL A 302 9.01 -13.00 8.20
N LEU A 303 9.11 -14.16 7.52
CA LEU A 303 7.96 -15.02 7.19
C LEU A 303 7.20 -15.46 8.43
N LEU A 304 7.93 -15.94 9.44
CA LEU A 304 7.35 -16.36 10.71
C LEU A 304 6.66 -15.19 11.42
N GLU A 305 7.28 -14.01 11.43
CA GLU A 305 6.68 -12.81 12.01
C GLU A 305 5.45 -12.35 11.22
N GLN A 306 5.49 -12.36 9.88
CA GLN A 306 4.32 -12.06 9.06
C GLN A 306 3.19 -13.08 9.28
N GLN A 307 3.52 -14.37 9.38
CA GLN A 307 2.53 -15.40 9.70
C GLN A 307 1.94 -15.19 11.10
N LYS A 308 2.78 -14.85 12.10
CA LYS A 308 2.31 -14.51 13.44
C LYS A 308 1.42 -13.28 13.42
N GLN A 309 1.80 -12.23 12.69
CA GLN A 309 0.98 -11.02 12.54
C GLN A 309 -0.34 -11.33 11.84
N LYS A 310 -0.33 -12.09 10.75
CA LYS A 310 -1.56 -12.55 10.08
C LYS A 310 -2.43 -13.38 11.02
N LYS A 311 -1.85 -14.33 11.76
CA LYS A 311 -2.60 -15.12 12.76
C LYS A 311 -3.16 -14.23 13.87
N ARG A 312 -2.40 -13.25 14.38
CA ARG A 312 -2.89 -12.27 15.36
C ARG A 312 -4.01 -11.40 14.78
N ALA A 313 -3.85 -10.91 13.54
CA ALA A 313 -4.88 -10.15 12.86
C ALA A 313 -6.16 -10.99 12.66
N TYR A 314 -6.06 -12.23 12.21
CA TYR A 314 -7.19 -13.15 12.09
C TYR A 314 -7.82 -13.45 13.46
N PHE A 315 -7.01 -13.60 14.51
CA PHE A 315 -7.51 -13.81 15.86
C PHE A 315 -8.28 -12.57 16.38
N ILE A 316 -7.72 -11.37 16.19
CA ILE A 316 -8.37 -10.11 16.59
C ILE A 316 -9.66 -9.90 15.78
N THR A 317 -9.61 -10.13 14.46
CA THR A 317 -10.81 -10.00 13.61
C THR A 317 -11.88 -11.03 13.96
N SER A 318 -11.50 -12.28 14.28
CA SER A 318 -12.47 -13.29 14.71
C SER A 318 -13.09 -12.95 16.07
N ILE A 319 -12.32 -12.40 17.01
CA ILE A 319 -12.86 -11.88 18.29
C ILE A 319 -13.82 -10.70 18.02
N ALA A 320 -13.42 -9.75 17.17
CA ALA A 320 -14.27 -8.62 16.82
C ALA A 320 -15.58 -9.06 16.17
N VAL A 321 -15.53 -10.02 15.24
CA VAL A 321 -16.72 -10.61 14.62
C VAL A 321 -17.58 -11.35 15.65
N ALA A 322 -16.95 -12.13 16.55
CA ALA A 322 -17.68 -12.83 17.62
C ALA A 322 -18.37 -11.84 18.58
N LEU A 323 -17.70 -10.74 18.94
CA LEU A 323 -18.29 -9.67 19.74
C LEU A 323 -19.46 -8.97 19.02
N LEU A 324 -19.30 -8.68 17.72
CA LEU A 324 -20.38 -8.10 16.92
C LEU A 324 -21.58 -9.06 16.82
N LEU A 325 -21.32 -10.35 16.63
CA LEU A 325 -22.37 -11.38 16.63
C LEU A 325 -23.05 -11.48 18.01
N ALA A 326 -22.26 -11.45 19.10
CA ALA A 326 -22.83 -11.44 20.47
C ALA A 326 -23.70 -10.21 20.71
N VAL A 327 -23.25 -9.01 20.29
CA VAL A 327 -24.04 -7.77 20.36
C VAL A 327 -25.30 -7.88 19.51
N ALA A 328 -25.19 -8.43 18.29
CA ALA A 328 -26.35 -8.65 17.43
C ALA A 328 -27.35 -9.63 18.05
N ILE A 329 -26.88 -10.74 18.64
CA ILE A 329 -27.74 -11.72 19.35
C ILE A 329 -28.40 -11.10 20.56
N ILE A 330 -27.64 -10.33 21.36
CA ILE A 330 -28.18 -9.60 22.52
C ILE A 330 -29.25 -8.59 22.07
N SER A 331 -28.93 -7.84 20.97
CA SER A 331 -29.89 -6.89 20.40
C SER A 331 -31.13 -7.57 19.88
N LEU A 332 -31.01 -8.69 19.18
CA LEU A 332 -32.15 -9.50 18.73
C LEU A 332 -32.97 -10.06 19.91
N PHE A 333 -32.29 -10.52 20.95
CA PHE A 333 -32.95 -11.00 22.15
C PHE A 333 -33.69 -9.87 22.92
N GLN A 334 -33.04 -8.69 23.01
CA GLN A 334 -33.70 -7.49 23.56
C GLN A 334 -34.86 -7.05 22.69
N LEU A 335 -34.70 -7.03 21.35
CA LEU A 335 -35.78 -6.74 20.41
C LEU A 335 -36.95 -7.73 20.58
N SER A 336 -36.65 -9.00 20.70
CA SER A 336 -37.64 -10.07 20.92
C SER A 336 -38.39 -9.86 22.26
N ARG A 337 -37.67 -9.54 23.35
CA ARG A 337 -38.26 -9.18 24.62
C ARG A 337 -39.09 -7.90 24.57
N TYR A 338 -38.57 -6.86 23.88
CA TYR A 338 -39.31 -5.63 23.64
C TYR A 338 -40.55 -5.87 22.78
N SER A 339 -40.42 -6.67 21.71
CA SER A 339 -41.54 -7.06 20.86
C SER A 339 -42.64 -7.82 21.65
N SER A 340 -42.22 -8.74 22.52
CA SER A 340 -43.18 -9.48 23.39
C SER A 340 -43.86 -8.57 24.40
N ARG A 341 -43.16 -7.63 25.01
CA ARG A 341 -43.72 -6.60 25.90
C ARG A 341 -44.62 -5.60 25.16
N LEU A 342 -44.17 -5.18 23.94
CA LEU A 342 -45.00 -4.31 23.09
C LEU A 342 -46.28 -4.98 22.62
N ASN A 343 -46.27 -6.29 22.32
CA ASN A 343 -47.49 -7.02 21.94
C ASN A 343 -48.51 -7.08 23.08
N LEU A 344 -48.04 -7.12 24.34
CA LEU A 344 -48.95 -7.01 25.51
C LEU A 344 -49.47 -5.57 25.72
N SER A 345 -48.59 -4.57 25.45
CA SER A 345 -48.94 -3.14 25.52
C SER A 345 -49.68 -2.65 24.28
N ARG A 346 -49.42 -3.27 23.11
CA ARG A 346 -50.05 -2.95 21.81
C ARG A 346 -51.58 -3.16 21.82
N ARG A 347 -52.11 -4.13 22.60
CA ARG A 347 -53.57 -4.30 22.74
C ARG A 347 -54.23 -3.12 23.46
N LYS A 348 -53.45 -2.36 24.28
CA LYS A 348 -53.92 -1.15 24.97
C LYS A 348 -53.52 0.16 24.26
N LEU A 349 -52.50 0.13 23.39
CA LEU A 349 -51.91 1.31 22.72
C LEU A 349 -52.07 1.31 21.21
N SER A 350 -52.77 0.32 20.61
CA SER A 350 -52.85 0.16 19.15
C SER A 350 -53.51 1.37 18.44
N GLU A 351 -54.40 2.07 19.13
CA GLU A 351 -54.99 3.29 18.56
C GLU A 351 -54.02 4.46 18.57
N VAL A 352 -53.25 4.64 19.64
CA VAL A 352 -52.28 5.76 19.76
C VAL A 352 -51.07 5.55 18.83
N SER A 353 -50.63 4.30 18.63
CA SER A 353 -49.52 3.99 17.72
C SER A 353 -49.90 4.23 16.26
N LYS A 354 -51.10 3.83 15.84
CA LYS A 354 -51.59 4.10 14.47
C LYS A 354 -51.70 5.59 14.17
N ILE A 355 -52.15 6.37 15.18
CA ILE A 355 -52.24 7.82 15.06
C ILE A 355 -50.87 8.45 14.93
N LYS A 356 -49.89 7.98 15.73
CA LYS A 356 -48.50 8.46 15.69
C LYS A 356 -47.80 8.13 14.34
N ASP A 357 -48.02 6.91 13.84
CA ASP A 357 -47.38 6.47 12.58
C ASP A 357 -47.97 7.21 11.37
N ASN A 358 -49.28 7.42 11.37
CA ASN A 358 -49.94 8.27 10.38
C ASN A 358 -49.45 9.72 10.45
N PHE A 359 -49.30 10.28 11.65
CA PHE A 359 -48.78 11.63 11.83
C PHE A 359 -47.37 11.80 11.30
N LEU A 360 -46.46 10.82 11.55
CA LEU A 360 -45.09 10.86 11.08
C LEU A 360 -45.02 10.74 9.57
N ALA A 361 -45.80 9.86 8.95
CA ALA A 361 -45.87 9.70 7.51
C ALA A 361 -46.35 10.98 6.82
N VAL A 362 -47.42 11.55 7.34
CA VAL A 362 -47.99 12.79 6.80
C VAL A 362 -47.04 13.99 7.02
N TYR A 363 -46.34 14.03 8.18
CA TYR A 363 -45.32 15.06 8.42
C TYR A 363 -44.12 14.95 7.47
N MET A 364 -43.64 13.75 7.22
CA MET A 364 -42.55 13.52 6.23
C MET A 364 -42.96 13.88 4.82
N GLU A 365 -44.21 13.56 4.43
CA GLU A 365 -44.77 13.97 3.12
C GLU A 365 -44.78 15.50 3.00
N LYS A 366 -45.19 16.21 4.02
CA LYS A 366 -45.20 17.69 4.06
C LYS A 366 -43.78 18.29 4.04
N CYS A 367 -42.81 17.66 4.70
CA CYS A 367 -41.40 18.10 4.61
C CYS A 367 -40.85 17.96 3.17
N VAL A 368 -41.19 16.87 2.48
CA VAL A 368 -40.76 16.65 1.09
C VAL A 368 -41.48 17.66 0.16
N ASP A 369 -42.78 17.89 0.33
CA ASP A 369 -43.52 18.91 -0.42
C ASP A 369 -42.86 20.29 -0.27
N TYR A 370 -42.42 20.62 0.97
CA TYR A 370 -41.79 21.89 1.25
C TYR A 370 -40.42 22.04 0.57
N LEU A 371 -39.62 20.96 0.56
CA LEU A 371 -38.34 20.94 -0.14
C LEU A 371 -38.52 21.10 -1.65
N ASN A 372 -39.53 20.43 -2.22
CA ASN A 372 -39.88 20.55 -3.63
C ASN A 372 -40.28 22.00 -3.98
N LYS A 373 -41.10 22.62 -3.14
CA LYS A 373 -41.52 24.02 -3.34
C LYS A 373 -40.34 25.01 -3.26
N VAL A 374 -39.39 24.78 -2.35
CA VAL A 374 -38.15 25.58 -2.27
C VAL A 374 -37.29 25.41 -3.54
N ASP A 375 -37.21 24.20 -4.09
CA ASP A 375 -36.46 23.96 -5.33
C ASP A 375 -37.18 24.54 -6.57
N GLU A 376 -38.50 24.49 -6.61
CA GLU A 376 -39.31 25.15 -7.62
C GLU A 376 -39.12 26.67 -7.60
N TYR A 377 -39.18 27.26 -6.41
CA TYR A 377 -38.92 28.68 -6.23
C TYR A 377 -37.50 29.08 -6.68
N ARG A 378 -36.49 28.29 -6.29
CA ARG A 378 -35.10 28.49 -6.73
C ARG A 378 -34.97 28.36 -8.26
N SER A 379 -35.65 27.40 -8.83
CA SER A 379 -35.68 27.20 -10.30
C SER A 379 -36.36 28.37 -11.00
N SER A 380 -37.50 28.85 -10.47
CA SER A 380 -38.18 30.04 -10.96
C SER A 380 -37.30 31.30 -10.88
N LEU A 381 -36.62 31.52 -9.78
CA LEU A 381 -35.64 32.62 -9.65
C LEU A 381 -34.53 32.51 -10.72
N ARG A 382 -33.99 31.31 -10.92
CA ARG A 382 -32.93 31.11 -11.95
C ARG A 382 -33.49 31.33 -13.38
N HIS A 383 -34.72 30.95 -13.61
CA HIS A 383 -35.38 31.15 -14.94
C HIS A 383 -35.61 32.63 -15.17
N THR A 384 -36.11 33.37 -14.17
CA THR A 384 -36.36 34.81 -14.24
C THR A 384 -35.05 35.58 -14.44
N VAL A 385 -33.93 35.18 -13.74
CA VAL A 385 -32.61 35.79 -14.01
C VAL A 385 -32.20 35.63 -15.45
N LYS A 386 -32.44 34.47 -16.06
CA LYS A 386 -32.01 34.17 -17.45
C LYS A 386 -32.86 34.86 -18.50
N GLN A 387 -34.16 35.01 -18.26
CA GLN A 387 -35.08 35.58 -19.26
C GLN A 387 -35.27 37.08 -19.12
N ASP A 388 -35.46 37.57 -17.90
CA ASP A 388 -35.91 38.93 -17.64
C ASP A 388 -34.84 39.79 -16.93
N GLY A 389 -33.68 39.21 -16.63
CA GLY A 389 -32.57 39.89 -15.99
C GLY A 389 -32.68 39.99 -14.47
N PRO A 390 -31.60 40.44 -13.78
CA PRO A 390 -31.53 40.51 -12.32
C PRO A 390 -32.54 41.47 -11.68
N GLU A 391 -32.97 42.51 -12.40
CA GLU A 391 -33.92 43.52 -11.87
C GLU A 391 -35.33 42.89 -11.68
N ALA A 392 -35.73 42.00 -12.57
CA ALA A 392 -36.99 41.26 -12.48
C ALA A 392 -37.05 40.35 -11.24
N VAL A 393 -35.92 39.79 -10.84
CA VAL A 393 -35.83 38.99 -9.61
C VAL A 393 -36.00 39.90 -8.37
N VAL A 394 -35.42 41.11 -8.36
CA VAL A 394 -35.63 42.08 -7.28
C VAL A 394 -37.09 42.49 -7.17
N ALA A 395 -37.77 42.66 -8.28
CA ALA A 395 -39.20 42.97 -8.31
C ALA A 395 -40.04 41.76 -7.81
N MET A 396 -39.65 40.55 -8.14
CA MET A 396 -40.29 39.28 -7.69
C MET A 396 -40.10 39.12 -6.17
N LEU A 397 -38.92 39.39 -5.62
CA LEU A 397 -38.62 39.33 -4.20
C LEU A 397 -39.31 40.45 -3.35
N ARG A 398 -39.77 41.51 -3.99
CA ARG A 398 -40.56 42.60 -3.33
C ARG A 398 -42.06 42.29 -3.27
N ARG A 399 -42.54 41.25 -3.93
CA ARG A 399 -43.93 40.82 -3.79
C ARG A 399 -44.13 40.14 -2.43
N PRO A 400 -45.37 40.07 -1.90
CA PRO A 400 -45.65 39.37 -0.66
C PRO A 400 -44.99 37.99 -0.71
N SER A 401 -44.34 37.64 0.35
CA SER A 401 -43.42 36.49 0.40
C SER A 401 -44.17 35.20 0.01
N PHE A 402 -43.57 34.37 -0.80
CA PHE A 402 -43.94 32.97 -0.97
C PHE A 402 -44.16 32.26 0.42
N ALA A 403 -43.41 32.73 1.43
CA ALA A 403 -43.52 32.20 2.78
C ALA A 403 -44.80 32.55 3.50
N ASP A 404 -45.46 33.67 3.21
CA ASP A 404 -46.63 34.12 3.95
C ASP A 404 -47.85 33.25 3.70
N GLY A 405 -48.14 32.91 2.44
CA GLY A 405 -49.26 32.02 2.11
C GLY A 405 -49.02 30.54 2.50
N GLU A 406 -47.78 30.11 2.46
CA GLU A 406 -47.38 28.74 2.88
C GLU A 406 -47.40 28.58 4.38
N PHE A 407 -47.14 29.65 5.12
CA PHE A 407 -47.15 29.64 6.57
C PHE A 407 -48.58 29.42 7.13
N ASP A 408 -49.59 30.09 6.57
CA ASP A 408 -51.00 29.89 6.96
C ASP A 408 -51.47 28.46 6.63
N GLY A 409 -51.05 27.92 5.51
CA GLY A 409 -51.31 26.52 5.16
C GLY A 409 -50.68 25.53 6.17
N LEU A 410 -49.45 25.83 6.65
CA LEU A 410 -48.78 25.03 7.67
C LEU A 410 -49.49 25.07 9.01
N LEU A 411 -49.98 26.25 9.42
CA LEU A 411 -50.75 26.40 10.67
C LEU A 411 -52.09 25.67 10.61
N THR A 412 -52.82 25.77 9.51
CA THR A 412 -54.08 25.03 9.29
C THR A 412 -53.85 23.51 9.35
N TYR A 413 -52.75 23.07 8.76
CA TYR A 413 -52.36 21.67 8.80
C TYR A 413 -52.00 21.22 10.22
N PHE A 414 -51.24 22.05 10.97
CA PHE A 414 -50.94 21.80 12.38
C PHE A 414 -52.20 21.63 13.21
N ASP A 415 -53.17 22.52 13.04
CA ASP A 415 -54.43 22.51 13.77
C ASP A 415 -55.20 21.22 13.51
N THR A 416 -55.37 20.83 12.27
CA THR A 416 -56.09 19.61 11.86
C THR A 416 -55.40 18.36 12.41
N ALA A 417 -54.06 18.27 12.28
CA ALA A 417 -53.29 17.16 12.76
C ALA A 417 -53.31 17.06 14.30
N PHE A 418 -53.20 18.20 14.99
CA PHE A 418 -53.25 18.25 16.45
C PHE A 418 -54.58 17.84 16.99
N LEU A 419 -55.67 18.35 16.43
CA LEU A 419 -57.07 17.98 16.84
C LEU A 419 -57.41 16.53 16.49
N GLY A 420 -56.80 15.98 15.42
CA GLY A 420 -56.91 14.55 15.11
C GLY A 420 -56.26 13.64 16.15
N ILE A 421 -55.21 14.13 16.84
CA ILE A 421 -54.55 13.39 17.93
C ILE A 421 -55.21 13.64 19.29
N PHE A 422 -55.63 14.87 19.52
CA PHE A 422 -56.19 15.33 20.77
C PHE A 422 -57.60 15.92 20.52
N PRO A 423 -58.61 15.10 20.16
CA PRO A 423 -59.95 15.61 19.81
C PRO A 423 -60.68 16.26 20.97
N ASP A 424 -60.34 15.88 22.19
CA ASP A 424 -60.86 16.40 23.42
C ASP A 424 -60.00 17.52 24.07
N PHE A 425 -58.97 18.02 23.33
CA PHE A 425 -58.04 18.99 23.88
C PHE A 425 -58.69 20.27 24.37
N VAL A 426 -59.58 20.88 23.56
CA VAL A 426 -60.26 22.13 23.92
C VAL A 426 -61.16 21.95 25.18
N GLU A 427 -61.87 20.83 25.26
CA GLU A 427 -62.67 20.49 26.40
C GLU A 427 -61.82 20.31 27.66
N LYS A 428 -60.70 19.63 27.54
CA LYS A 428 -59.74 19.44 28.63
C LYS A 428 -59.10 20.75 29.08
N VAL A 429 -58.69 21.62 28.11
CA VAL A 429 -58.20 22.96 28.45
C VAL A 429 -59.29 23.77 29.22
N ASN A 430 -60.48 23.78 28.68
CA ASN A 430 -61.61 24.52 29.30
C ASN A 430 -61.99 24.02 30.71
N ALA A 431 -61.76 22.75 31.00
CA ALA A 431 -61.94 22.23 32.38
C ALA A 431 -60.92 22.84 33.39
N HIS A 432 -59.83 23.43 32.91
CA HIS A 432 -58.82 24.13 33.70
C HIS A 432 -58.89 25.66 33.59
N MET A 433 -59.93 26.22 32.90
CA MET A 433 -60.17 27.65 32.78
C MET A 433 -61.32 28.10 33.60
N GLN A 434 -61.32 29.38 34.05
CA GLN A 434 -62.46 29.99 34.77
C GLN A 434 -63.63 30.15 33.81
N ALA A 435 -64.88 29.83 34.27
CA ALA A 435 -66.05 29.77 33.43
C ALA A 435 -66.26 30.95 32.44
N PRO A 436 -66.06 32.20 32.82
CA PRO A 436 -66.29 33.33 31.91
C PRO A 436 -65.14 33.48 30.82
N TYR A 437 -64.05 32.71 30.98
CA TYR A 437 -62.84 32.80 30.09
C TYR A 437 -62.51 31.49 29.35
N GLN A 438 -63.53 30.63 29.21
CA GLN A 438 -63.41 29.42 28.42
C GLN A 438 -63.18 29.76 26.92
N LEU A 439 -62.31 28.99 26.26
CA LEU A 439 -62.00 29.19 24.88
C LEU A 439 -63.09 28.53 24.00
N GLU A 440 -63.46 29.22 22.94
CA GLU A 440 -64.48 28.70 22.03
C GLU A 440 -63.95 27.45 21.25
N LYS A 441 -64.85 26.54 20.96
CA LYS A 441 -64.55 25.37 20.18
C LYS A 441 -64.28 25.81 18.74
N PRO A 442 -63.15 25.40 18.15
CA PRO A 442 -62.74 25.89 16.82
C PRO A 442 -63.78 25.52 15.76
N ALA A 443 -64.19 26.51 15.00
CA ALA A 443 -64.98 26.30 13.78
C ALA A 443 -64.08 25.71 12.69
N GLU A 444 -64.55 24.68 11.97
CA GLU A 444 -63.86 24.07 10.86
C GLU A 444 -62.43 23.49 11.13
N GLY A 445 -62.15 23.13 12.42
CA GLY A 445 -60.89 22.50 12.75
C GLY A 445 -59.66 23.42 12.81
N GLN A 446 -59.86 24.75 12.86
CA GLN A 446 -58.80 25.73 13.00
C GLN A 446 -58.68 26.22 14.45
N LEU A 447 -57.49 26.03 15.05
CA LEU A 447 -57.23 26.50 16.42
C LEU A 447 -57.05 28.03 16.45
N SER A 448 -57.60 28.69 17.49
CA SER A 448 -57.26 30.09 17.78
C SER A 448 -55.80 30.23 18.17
N THR A 449 -55.27 31.45 18.15
CA THR A 449 -53.87 31.72 18.54
C THR A 449 -53.61 31.25 19.99
N GLU A 450 -54.56 31.43 20.89
CA GLU A 450 -54.50 30.96 22.26
C GLU A 450 -54.41 29.43 22.32
N LEU A 451 -55.24 28.74 21.58
CA LEU A 451 -55.26 27.27 21.56
C LEU A 451 -54.00 26.73 20.88
N ARG A 452 -53.44 27.38 19.86
CA ARG A 452 -52.15 27.01 19.25
C ARG A 452 -50.99 27.13 20.23
N ILE A 453 -50.97 28.22 21.07
CA ILE A 453 -49.94 28.36 22.11
C ILE A 453 -50.04 27.21 23.11
N LEU A 454 -51.24 26.88 23.57
CA LEU A 454 -51.46 25.76 24.50
C LEU A 454 -51.19 24.41 23.87
N ALA A 455 -51.52 24.23 22.60
CA ALA A 455 -51.22 23.03 21.85
C ALA A 455 -49.68 22.80 21.73
N LEU A 456 -48.91 23.85 21.48
CA LEU A 456 -47.46 23.78 21.44
C LEU A 456 -46.87 23.44 22.82
N ILE A 457 -47.43 23.99 23.92
CA ILE A 457 -47.05 23.62 25.30
C ILE A 457 -47.36 22.16 25.56
N ARG A 458 -48.54 21.67 25.16
CA ARG A 458 -48.95 20.26 25.24
C ARG A 458 -47.96 19.34 24.48
N MET A 459 -47.41 19.80 23.36
CA MET A 459 -46.41 19.10 22.61
C MET A 459 -44.98 19.24 23.16
N GLY A 460 -44.81 19.89 24.33
CA GLY A 460 -43.51 20.08 25.00
C GLY A 460 -42.72 21.31 24.56
N ILE A 461 -43.29 22.19 23.75
CA ILE A 461 -42.66 23.46 23.33
C ILE A 461 -43.11 24.56 24.32
N SER A 462 -42.47 24.64 25.49
CA SER A 462 -42.87 25.59 26.57
C SER A 462 -42.09 26.92 26.53
N ARG A 463 -40.95 26.99 25.78
CA ARG A 463 -40.18 28.24 25.69
C ARG A 463 -40.87 29.26 24.79
N ARG A 464 -41.26 30.44 25.33
CA ARG A 464 -41.97 31.50 24.61
C ARG A 464 -41.30 31.95 23.33
N MET A 465 -39.97 32.11 23.33
CA MET A 465 -39.19 32.39 22.10
C MET A 465 -39.36 31.34 21.00
N LYS A 466 -39.45 30.05 21.39
CA LYS A 466 -39.69 28.99 20.43
C LYS A 466 -41.12 29.01 19.88
N ILE A 467 -42.09 29.23 20.75
CA ILE A 467 -43.51 29.36 20.37
C ILE A 467 -43.67 30.55 19.42
N ALA A 468 -43.08 31.73 19.75
CA ALA A 468 -43.11 32.91 18.91
C ALA A 468 -42.53 32.63 17.51
N LYS A 469 -41.41 31.91 17.43
CA LYS A 469 -40.78 31.51 16.16
C LYS A 469 -41.67 30.55 15.36
N VAL A 470 -42.30 29.58 16.06
CA VAL A 470 -43.19 28.58 15.41
C VAL A 470 -44.47 29.23 14.90
N LEU A 471 -45.03 30.21 15.59
CA LEU A 471 -46.24 30.90 15.17
C LEU A 471 -46.00 32.18 14.36
N ASN A 472 -44.75 32.45 13.97
CA ASN A 472 -44.30 33.65 13.23
C ASN A 472 -44.83 34.96 13.83
N MET A 473 -44.77 35.09 15.16
CA MET A 473 -45.27 36.27 15.88
C MET A 473 -44.21 36.83 16.83
N SER A 474 -44.45 38.07 17.36
CA SER A 474 -43.52 38.64 18.29
C SER A 474 -43.51 37.87 19.63
N VAL A 475 -42.34 37.82 20.26
CA VAL A 475 -42.18 37.18 21.57
C VAL A 475 -43.06 37.88 22.63
N THR A 476 -43.21 39.17 22.50
CA THR A 476 -44.08 39.98 23.37
C THR A 476 -45.52 39.59 23.24
N THR A 477 -45.99 39.34 21.99
CA THR A 477 -47.38 38.86 21.74
C THR A 477 -47.63 37.50 22.39
N VAL A 478 -46.68 36.57 22.27
CA VAL A 478 -46.81 35.24 22.93
C VAL A 478 -46.85 35.39 24.47
N TYR A 479 -46.04 36.26 25.03
CA TYR A 479 -46.08 36.53 26.48
C TYR A 479 -47.41 37.10 26.89
N SER A 480 -48.01 38.05 26.14
CA SER A 480 -49.29 38.66 26.45
C SER A 480 -50.42 37.59 26.45
N TYR A 481 -50.54 36.77 25.41
CA TYR A 481 -51.51 35.69 25.33
C TYR A 481 -51.31 34.69 26.46
N HIS A 482 -50.08 34.24 26.67
CA HIS A 482 -49.79 33.25 27.71
C HIS A 482 -50.12 33.77 29.11
N SER A 483 -49.74 35.01 29.42
CA SER A 483 -50.02 35.63 30.72
C SER A 483 -51.55 35.82 30.97
N LEU A 484 -52.29 36.12 29.90
CA LEU A 484 -53.75 36.23 29.98
C LEU A 484 -54.37 34.86 30.24
N LEU A 485 -53.95 33.83 29.52
CA LEU A 485 -54.43 32.45 29.72
C LEU A 485 -54.11 31.94 31.12
N GLN A 486 -52.88 32.16 31.60
CA GLN A 486 -52.46 31.76 32.92
C GLN A 486 -53.27 32.49 34.02
N LYS A 487 -53.47 33.79 33.88
CA LYS A 487 -54.28 34.59 34.83
C LYS A 487 -55.69 34.10 34.95
N HIS A 488 -56.30 33.67 33.86
CA HIS A 488 -57.68 33.20 33.82
C HIS A 488 -57.82 31.67 33.95
N SER A 489 -56.73 30.96 34.22
CA SER A 489 -56.74 29.55 34.51
C SER A 489 -57.15 29.30 35.98
N LEU A 490 -57.52 28.05 36.29
CA LEU A 490 -57.69 27.58 37.66
C LEU A 490 -56.38 27.36 38.40
N HIS A 491 -55.21 27.51 37.64
CA HIS A 491 -53.85 27.34 38.12
C HIS A 491 -53.01 28.56 37.80
N PRO A 492 -53.22 29.72 38.38
CA PRO A 492 -52.55 30.98 38.03
C PRO A 492 -51.03 30.98 38.39
N ASP A 493 -50.61 30.03 39.23
CA ASP A 493 -49.21 29.88 39.65
C ASP A 493 -48.33 29.20 38.59
N SER A 494 -47.05 28.96 38.90
CA SER A 494 -46.05 28.35 38.04
C SER A 494 -46.37 26.92 37.52
N GLY A 495 -47.53 26.34 37.93
CA GLY A 495 -48.00 25.02 37.55
C GLY A 495 -48.80 24.96 36.24
N PHE A 496 -49.27 26.09 35.67
CA PHE A 496 -50.12 26.12 34.48
C PHE A 496 -49.54 25.35 33.27
N ASP A 497 -48.32 25.66 32.89
CA ASP A 497 -47.65 24.97 31.76
C ASP A 497 -47.53 23.45 31.97
N ARG A 498 -47.33 23.03 33.23
CA ARG A 498 -47.23 21.60 33.56
C ARG A 498 -48.60 20.90 33.46
N VAL A 499 -49.64 21.58 33.83
CA VAL A 499 -51.03 21.07 33.69
C VAL A 499 -51.33 20.89 32.20
N ILE A 500 -51.09 21.94 31.39
CA ILE A 500 -51.35 21.89 29.95
C ILE A 500 -50.48 20.79 29.27
N ALA A 501 -49.24 20.65 29.69
CA ALA A 501 -48.32 19.64 29.11
C ALA A 501 -48.77 18.21 29.40
N ASN A 502 -49.58 17.97 30.41
CA ASN A 502 -50.06 16.64 30.83
C ASN A 502 -51.53 16.33 30.43
N LEU A 503 -52.22 17.28 29.77
CA LEU A 503 -53.56 17.03 29.24
C LEU A 503 -53.54 15.94 28.20
#